data_9ff2161e683fd5a7d0e1988536c3307d
#
_entry.id   9ff2161e683fd5a7d0e1988536c3307d
#
_cell.length_a   1.000
_cell.length_b   1.000
_cell.length_c   1.000
_cell.angle_alpha   90.00
_cell.angle_beta   90.00
_cell.angle_gamma   90.00
#
_symmetry.space_group_name_H-M   'P 1'
#
loop_
_entity.id
_entity.type
_entity.pdbx_description
1 polymer ?
#
loop_
_entity_poly.entity_id
_entity_poly.type
_entity_poly.pdbx_seq_one_letter_code
_entity_poly.pdbx_strand_id
1 'polypeptide(L)'
;MAKNGRLVTLLPIRKMNRAIKFYTKGVGGKLLYRGRGAMKDSWASIQLGESEVWLISPSKREKRTLAYSTFVVKNIKTFVKGLQGKGVKFQRAQRMGADSRVEGPVTYESFGASAFFKDPEGNLMMVWQNFPPM
;
A
#
# COMPACT_ATOMS: atom_id res chain seq x y z
N MET A 1 -0.94 -19.20 17.72
CA MET A 1 -0.93 -18.75 16.33
C MET A 1 -1.14 -19.94 15.41
N ALA A 2 -2.00 -19.79 14.42
CA ALA A 2 -2.29 -20.86 13.47
C ALA A 2 -1.06 -21.17 12.60
N LYS A 3 -0.68 -22.45 12.55
CA LYS A 3 0.48 -22.86 11.75
C LYS A 3 0.24 -22.78 10.26
N ASN A 4 -1.03 -22.94 9.83
CA ASN A 4 -1.39 -22.98 8.41
C ASN A 4 -2.14 -21.76 7.95
N GLY A 5 -2.31 -20.78 8.83
CA GLY A 5 -3.01 -19.57 8.50
C GLY A 5 -2.05 -18.44 8.17
N ARG A 6 -2.52 -17.52 7.36
CA ARG A 6 -1.79 -16.29 7.07
C ARG A 6 -2.79 -15.14 6.96
N LEU A 7 -2.29 -13.96 7.23
CA LEU A 7 -3.10 -12.75 7.15
C LEU A 7 -2.97 -12.17 5.74
N VAL A 8 -4.09 -11.79 5.16
CA VAL A 8 -4.10 -11.13 3.86
C VAL A 8 -4.87 -9.83 4.02
N THR A 9 -4.33 -8.75 3.48
CA THR A 9 -5.00 -7.46 3.50
C THR A 9 -5.97 -7.37 2.33
N LEU A 10 -7.20 -6.94 2.61
CA LEU A 10 -8.21 -6.70 1.58
C LEU A 10 -8.28 -5.21 1.29
N LEU A 11 -8.13 -4.84 0.03
CA LEU A 11 -8.24 -3.45 -0.42
C LEU A 11 -9.48 -3.30 -1.29
N PRO A 12 -10.46 -2.50 -0.88
CA PRO A 12 -11.64 -2.25 -1.71
C PRO A 12 -11.27 -1.40 -2.92
N ILE A 13 -11.74 -1.80 -4.08
CA ILE A 13 -11.45 -1.08 -5.32
C ILE A 13 -12.72 -1.00 -6.19
N ARG A 14 -12.76 -0.03 -7.08
CA ARG A 14 -13.87 0.16 -8.02
C ARG A 14 -13.52 -0.27 -9.44
N LYS A 15 -12.28 -0.03 -9.85
CA LYS A 15 -11.83 -0.33 -11.22
C LYS A 15 -10.65 -1.31 -11.14
N MET A 16 -10.94 -2.57 -11.40
CA MET A 16 -9.96 -3.65 -11.24
C MET A 16 -8.73 -3.48 -12.13
N ASN A 17 -8.91 -3.19 -13.41
CA ASN A 17 -7.76 -3.04 -14.30
C ASN A 17 -6.81 -1.92 -13.84
N ARG A 18 -7.38 -0.81 -13.40
CA ARG A 18 -6.60 0.33 -12.91
C ARG A 18 -5.82 -0.04 -11.65
N ALA A 19 -6.48 -0.73 -10.72
CA ALA A 19 -5.87 -1.15 -9.47
C ALA A 19 -4.75 -2.16 -9.71
N ILE A 20 -4.98 -3.15 -10.57
CA ILE A 20 -3.96 -4.14 -10.90
C ILE A 20 -2.73 -3.46 -11.52
N LYS A 21 -2.95 -2.55 -12.46
CA LYS A 21 -1.85 -1.82 -13.10
C LYS A 21 -1.04 -1.03 -12.07
N PHE A 22 -1.73 -0.36 -11.14
CA PHE A 22 -1.05 0.41 -10.10
C PHE A 22 -0.18 -0.48 -9.23
N TYR A 23 -0.72 -1.58 -8.72
CA TYR A 23 0.02 -2.45 -7.81
C TYR A 23 1.08 -3.29 -8.48
N THR A 24 0.96 -3.57 -9.77
CA THR A 24 2.00 -4.31 -10.50
C THR A 24 3.04 -3.36 -11.11
N LYS A 25 2.65 -2.50 -12.02
CA LYS A 25 3.60 -1.61 -12.71
C LYS A 25 4.05 -0.44 -11.87
N GLY A 26 3.17 0.11 -11.04
CA GLY A 26 3.50 1.23 -10.17
C GLY A 26 4.29 0.80 -8.95
N VAL A 27 3.74 -0.09 -8.13
CA VAL A 27 4.35 -0.49 -6.87
C VAL A 27 5.37 -1.62 -7.05
N GLY A 28 5.30 -2.36 -8.15
CA GLY A 28 6.25 -3.43 -8.44
C GLY A 28 5.80 -4.80 -7.95
N GLY A 29 4.51 -4.97 -7.67
CA GLY A 29 3.96 -6.24 -7.26
C GLY A 29 3.78 -7.22 -8.41
N LYS A 30 3.38 -8.43 -8.06
CA LYS A 30 3.13 -9.49 -9.03
C LYS A 30 1.69 -9.96 -8.93
N LEU A 31 0.99 -9.98 -10.06
CA LEU A 31 -0.36 -10.53 -10.11
C LEU A 31 -0.28 -12.05 -9.93
N LEU A 32 -0.90 -12.57 -8.87
CA LEU A 32 -0.95 -14.00 -8.60
C LEU A 32 -2.19 -14.63 -9.20
N TYR A 33 -3.36 -14.04 -8.93
CA TYR A 33 -4.64 -14.54 -9.39
C TYR A 33 -5.56 -13.41 -9.75
N ARG A 34 -6.48 -13.70 -10.65
CA ARG A 34 -7.58 -12.81 -10.98
C ARG A 34 -8.83 -13.65 -11.17
N GLY A 35 -9.98 -13.15 -10.76
CA GLY A 35 -11.24 -13.82 -11.01
C GLY A 35 -11.43 -14.10 -12.50
N ARG A 36 -12.21 -15.12 -12.84
CA ARG A 36 -12.45 -15.52 -14.21
C ARG A 36 -13.91 -15.31 -14.60
N GLY A 37 -14.14 -15.11 -15.89
CA GLY A 37 -15.48 -14.94 -16.42
C GLY A 37 -16.18 -13.76 -15.78
N ALA A 38 -17.34 -13.99 -15.19
CA ALA A 38 -18.11 -12.97 -14.51
C ALA A 38 -17.40 -12.39 -13.28
N MET A 39 -16.39 -13.09 -12.76
CA MET A 39 -15.65 -12.67 -11.57
C MET A 39 -14.36 -11.90 -11.87
N LYS A 40 -14.05 -11.67 -13.14
CA LYS A 40 -12.76 -11.06 -13.51
C LYS A 40 -12.53 -9.68 -12.94
N ASP A 41 -13.60 -8.94 -12.66
CA ASP A 41 -13.51 -7.61 -12.08
C ASP A 41 -13.89 -7.57 -10.61
N SER A 42 -14.08 -8.75 -9.98
CA SER A 42 -14.53 -8.87 -8.59
C SER A 42 -13.38 -9.02 -7.60
N TRP A 43 -12.30 -9.65 -7.99
CA TRP A 43 -11.17 -9.81 -7.10
C TRP A 43 -9.89 -10.17 -7.85
N ALA A 44 -8.77 -9.84 -7.22
CA ALA A 44 -7.44 -10.22 -7.70
C ALA A 44 -6.51 -10.31 -6.49
N SER A 45 -5.47 -11.13 -6.61
CA SER A 45 -4.44 -11.29 -5.59
C SER A 45 -3.12 -10.78 -6.14
N ILE A 46 -2.46 -9.91 -5.39
CA ILE A 46 -1.19 -9.29 -5.75
C ILE A 46 -0.16 -9.62 -4.68
N GLN A 47 1.01 -10.09 -5.09
CA GLN A 47 2.14 -10.26 -4.18
C GLN A 47 2.94 -8.96 -4.12
N LEU A 48 3.18 -8.46 -2.90
CA LEU A 48 3.98 -7.28 -2.65
C LEU A 48 5.10 -7.66 -1.70
N GLY A 49 6.30 -7.94 -2.25
CA GLY A 49 7.39 -8.47 -1.45
C GLY A 49 7.02 -9.81 -0.87
N GLU A 50 7.07 -9.93 0.45
CA GLU A 50 6.68 -11.15 1.16
C GLU A 50 5.21 -11.18 1.51
N SER A 51 4.48 -10.14 1.19
CA SER A 51 3.07 -9.99 1.55
C SER A 51 2.17 -10.20 0.35
N GLU A 52 0.91 -10.42 0.64
CA GLU A 52 -0.11 -10.56 -0.38
C GLU A 52 -1.28 -9.64 -0.03
N VAL A 53 -1.84 -8.98 -1.03
CA VAL A 53 -3.05 -8.19 -0.86
C VAL A 53 -4.10 -8.70 -1.84
N TRP A 54 -5.34 -8.64 -1.44
CA TRP A 54 -6.46 -8.96 -2.32
C TRP A 54 -7.20 -7.69 -2.67
N LEU A 55 -7.36 -7.46 -3.96
CA LEU A 55 -8.15 -6.34 -4.48
C LEU A 55 -9.58 -6.86 -4.62
N ILE A 56 -10.51 -6.24 -3.91
CA ILE A 56 -11.90 -6.70 -3.87
C ILE A 56 -12.80 -5.58 -4.34
N SER A 57 -13.70 -5.90 -5.27
CA SER A 57 -14.74 -4.97 -5.69
C SER A 57 -15.95 -5.21 -4.79
N PRO A 58 -16.30 -4.29 -3.89
CA PRO A 58 -17.44 -4.49 -3.00
C PRO A 58 -18.75 -4.43 -3.79
N SER A 59 -19.78 -5.07 -3.24
CA SER A 59 -21.09 -4.99 -3.83
C SER A 59 -21.64 -3.57 -3.73
N LYS A 60 -22.63 -3.24 -4.55
CA LYS A 60 -23.24 -1.91 -4.54
C LYS A 60 -23.85 -1.53 -3.19
N ARG A 61 -24.20 -2.52 -2.37
CA ARG A 61 -24.81 -2.31 -1.07
C ARG A 61 -23.82 -2.06 0.05
N GLU A 62 -22.55 -2.43 -0.17
CA GLU A 62 -21.52 -2.28 0.84
C GLU A 62 -20.94 -0.88 0.77
N LYS A 63 -20.87 -0.22 1.91
CA LYS A 63 -20.14 1.03 1.98
C LYS A 63 -18.67 0.73 1.84
N ARG A 64 -18.01 1.50 1.00
CA ARG A 64 -16.57 1.37 0.84
C ARG A 64 -15.87 1.78 2.13
N THR A 65 -15.11 0.86 2.68
CA THR A 65 -14.31 1.11 3.88
C THR A 65 -12.94 1.60 3.47
N LEU A 66 -12.46 2.65 4.11
CA LEU A 66 -11.11 3.14 3.88
C LEU A 66 -10.11 2.11 4.41
N ALA A 67 -9.31 1.53 3.53
CA ALA A 67 -8.25 0.62 3.93
C ALA A 67 -7.04 1.43 4.35
N TYR A 68 -6.32 0.92 5.36
CA TYR A 68 -5.09 1.52 5.85
C TYR A 68 -4.05 0.42 5.96
N SER A 69 -3.09 0.42 5.06
CA SER A 69 -2.05 -0.61 5.01
C SER A 69 -0.68 0.01 5.13
N THR A 70 0.25 -0.72 5.71
CA THR A 70 1.60 -0.23 5.95
C THR A 70 2.63 -1.14 5.31
N PHE A 71 3.52 -0.54 4.52
CA PHE A 71 4.72 -1.21 4.01
C PHE A 71 5.85 -0.92 4.99
N VAL A 72 6.32 -1.93 5.70
CA VAL A 72 7.49 -1.78 6.58
C VAL A 72 8.73 -2.05 5.75
N VAL A 73 9.60 -1.05 5.66
CA VAL A 73 10.76 -1.10 4.77
C VAL A 73 12.05 -0.88 5.55
N LYS A 74 13.17 -1.31 4.97
CA LYS A 74 14.49 -1.14 5.58
C LYS A 74 15.07 0.25 5.33
N ASN A 75 14.74 0.86 4.19
CA ASN A 75 15.24 2.18 3.81
C ASN A 75 14.13 2.98 3.15
N ILE A 76 13.51 3.85 3.93
CA ILE A 76 12.34 4.59 3.45
C ILE A 76 12.71 5.57 2.34
N LYS A 77 13.87 6.21 2.42
CA LYS A 77 14.31 7.18 1.41
C LYS A 77 14.40 6.52 0.03
N THR A 78 15.06 5.37 -0.05
CA THR A 78 15.21 4.62 -1.29
C THR A 78 13.88 4.12 -1.81
N PHE A 79 13.05 3.59 -0.91
CA PHE A 79 11.75 3.04 -1.29
C PHE A 79 10.84 4.13 -1.86
N VAL A 80 10.77 5.28 -1.18
CA VAL A 80 9.94 6.41 -1.62
C VAL A 80 10.43 6.93 -2.97
N LYS A 81 11.74 7.11 -3.14
CA LYS A 81 12.29 7.56 -4.43
C LYS A 81 11.98 6.57 -5.55
N GLY A 82 12.05 5.28 -5.26
CA GLY A 82 11.72 4.25 -6.24
C GLY A 82 10.27 4.35 -6.72
N LEU A 83 9.33 4.52 -5.80
CA LEU A 83 7.93 4.66 -6.14
C LEU A 83 7.65 5.98 -6.88
N GLN A 84 8.28 7.07 -6.45
CA GLN A 84 8.16 8.35 -7.15
C GLN A 84 8.64 8.25 -8.60
N GLY A 85 9.73 7.53 -8.82
CA GLY A 85 10.25 7.29 -10.17
C GLY A 85 9.29 6.50 -11.05
N LYS A 86 8.36 5.76 -10.46
CA LYS A 86 7.33 5.02 -11.17
C LYS A 86 6.00 5.78 -11.25
N GLY A 87 5.98 7.03 -10.82
CA GLY A 87 4.80 7.88 -10.93
C GLY A 87 3.88 7.88 -9.73
N VAL A 88 4.26 7.22 -8.63
CA VAL A 88 3.47 7.26 -7.40
C VAL A 88 3.66 8.62 -6.74
N LYS A 89 2.54 9.27 -6.41
CA LYS A 89 2.56 10.59 -5.78
C LYS A 89 2.33 10.45 -4.29
N PHE A 90 3.26 10.96 -3.50
CA PHE A 90 3.15 10.93 -2.05
C PHE A 90 2.45 12.18 -1.53
N GLN A 91 1.77 12.02 -0.41
CA GLN A 91 1.15 13.14 0.28
C GLN A 91 2.23 14.00 0.92
N ARG A 92 1.91 15.27 1.14
CA ARG A 92 2.81 16.19 1.80
C ARG A 92 3.07 15.71 3.24
N ALA A 93 4.34 15.69 3.63
CA ALA A 93 4.72 15.33 4.98
C ALA A 93 4.27 16.40 5.97
N GLN A 94 3.91 15.96 7.18
CA GLN A 94 3.51 16.87 8.25
C GLN A 94 4.35 16.59 9.49
N ARG A 95 4.76 17.66 10.16
CA ARG A 95 5.42 17.52 11.44
C ARG A 95 4.41 17.10 12.49
N MET A 96 4.75 16.04 13.22
CA MET A 96 3.88 15.50 14.25
C MET A 96 4.28 15.97 15.65
N GLY A 97 5.48 16.51 15.83
CA GLY A 97 5.95 16.98 17.11
C GLY A 97 7.16 17.89 16.96
N ALA A 98 7.67 18.40 18.09
CA ALA A 98 8.77 19.37 18.10
C ALA A 98 10.05 18.77 17.51
N ASP A 99 10.26 17.47 17.70
CA ASP A 99 11.47 16.79 17.25
C ASP A 99 11.32 16.16 15.85
N SER A 100 10.17 16.34 15.21
CA SER A 100 9.96 15.82 13.86
C SER A 100 10.80 16.60 12.85
N ARG A 101 11.37 15.86 11.89
CA ARG A 101 12.08 16.45 10.78
C ARG A 101 11.42 15.99 9.49
N VAL A 102 11.20 16.90 8.57
CA VAL A 102 10.58 16.63 7.28
C VAL A 102 11.62 16.71 6.17
N GLU A 103 11.66 15.70 5.31
CA GLU A 103 12.54 15.65 4.16
C GLU A 103 11.74 15.10 2.98
N GLY A 104 11.36 15.98 2.04
CA GLY A 104 10.44 15.62 0.97
C GLY A 104 9.11 15.15 1.55
N PRO A 105 8.57 14.00 1.12
CA PRO A 105 7.32 13.48 1.66
C PRO A 105 7.50 12.67 2.96
N VAL A 106 8.74 12.57 3.47
CA VAL A 106 9.06 11.72 4.62
C VAL A 106 9.15 12.54 5.89
N THR A 107 8.48 12.06 6.94
CA THR A 107 8.59 12.61 8.29
C THR A 107 9.44 11.67 9.13
N TYR A 108 10.51 12.23 9.72
CA TYR A 108 11.42 11.49 10.59
C TYR A 108 11.14 11.80 12.04
N GLU A 109 10.95 10.75 12.81
CA GLU A 109 10.80 10.80 14.26
C GLU A 109 11.95 10.04 14.92
N SER A 110 12.10 10.14 16.23
CA SER A 110 13.17 9.41 16.95
C SER A 110 13.00 7.89 16.82
N PHE A 111 11.77 7.39 16.67
CA PHE A 111 11.46 5.96 16.66
C PHE A 111 11.17 5.42 15.27
N GLY A 112 11.12 6.24 14.25
CA GLY A 112 10.86 5.78 12.90
C GLY A 112 10.60 6.90 11.92
N ALA A 113 10.35 6.51 10.68
CA ALA A 113 10.04 7.47 9.61
C ALA A 113 8.82 6.97 8.82
N SER A 114 8.04 7.91 8.33
CA SER A 114 6.80 7.60 7.62
C SER A 114 6.61 8.45 6.37
N ALA A 115 5.90 7.89 5.41
CA ALA A 115 5.42 8.60 4.23
C ALA A 115 4.08 7.98 3.82
N PHE A 116 3.24 8.76 3.16
CA PHE A 116 1.88 8.33 2.84
C PHE A 116 1.55 8.58 1.38
N PHE A 117 0.87 7.62 0.77
CA PHE A 117 0.30 7.80 -0.57
C PHE A 117 -1.07 7.13 -0.63
N LYS A 118 -1.85 7.51 -1.62
CA LYS A 118 -3.14 6.86 -1.88
C LYS A 118 -3.05 6.07 -3.17
N ASP A 119 -3.68 4.90 -3.18
CA ASP A 119 -3.82 4.18 -4.43
C ASP A 119 -4.89 4.88 -5.30
N PRO A 120 -5.09 4.44 -6.57
CA PRO A 120 -6.08 5.08 -7.45
C PRO A 120 -7.52 4.99 -6.92
N GLU A 121 -7.78 4.12 -5.97
CA GLU A 121 -9.09 3.93 -5.36
C GLU A 121 -9.27 4.75 -4.08
N GLY A 122 -8.27 5.53 -3.69
CA GLY A 122 -8.32 6.35 -2.49
C GLY A 122 -7.95 5.62 -1.20
N ASN A 123 -7.44 4.40 -1.30
CA ASN A 123 -6.97 3.67 -0.13
C ASN A 123 -5.66 4.29 0.35
N LEU A 124 -5.60 4.58 1.65
CA LEU A 124 -4.42 5.18 2.24
C LEU A 124 -3.36 4.12 2.52
N MET A 125 -2.16 4.38 2.06
CA MET A 125 -1.01 3.49 2.24
C MET A 125 0.08 4.23 2.98
N MET A 126 0.66 3.61 4.00
CA MET A 126 1.79 4.15 4.73
C MET A 126 3.05 3.37 4.39
N VAL A 127 4.17 4.08 4.26
CA VAL A 127 5.50 3.47 4.23
C VAL A 127 6.15 3.80 5.56
N TRP A 128 6.73 2.81 6.22
CA TRP A 128 7.29 2.96 7.55
C TRP A 128 8.66 2.30 7.66
N GLN A 129 9.58 2.99 8.34
CA GLN A 129 10.88 2.42 8.71
C GLN A 129 11.06 2.54 10.21
N ASN A 130 11.42 1.45 10.88
CA ASN A 130 11.70 1.44 12.32
C ASN A 130 13.10 1.98 12.61
N PHE A 131 13.23 2.76 13.68
CA PHE A 131 14.51 3.19 14.25
C PHE A 131 14.55 2.78 15.73
N PRO A 132 15.46 1.94 16.16
CA PRO A 132 16.43 1.20 15.34
C PRO A 132 15.72 0.13 14.49
N PRO A 133 16.42 -0.42 13.51
CA PRO A 133 15.86 -1.48 12.68
C PRO A 133 15.44 -2.69 13.51
N MET A 134 14.37 -3.34 13.08
CA MET A 134 13.89 -4.56 13.71
C MET A 134 14.08 -5.75 12.77
#